data_153ad82d2ddfdc51b010f7572793a728
#
_entry.id   153ad82d2ddfdc51b010f7572793a728
#
_cell.length_a   1.000
_cell.length_b   1.000
_cell.length_c   1.000
_cell.angle_alpha   90.00
_cell.angle_beta   90.00
_cell.angle_gamma   90.00
#
_symmetry.space_group_name_H-M   'P 1'
#
loop_
_entity.id
_entity.type
_entity.pdbx_description
1 polymer ?
#
loop_
_entity_poly.entity_id
_entity_poly.type
_entity_poly.pdbx_seq_one_letter_code
_entity_poly.pdbx_strand_id
1 'polypeptide(L)'
;PTLATKNTISLWFKRSKFDANQQLYTTNNNAANIIFNRSGASTGPTAAFYTNSGQLLGPRLYRDTSAWMHFVFAFDSTQGTAANRFKVYINGVEETSFNNTAYPAQEASQLGVNGQEIQIGTRANYDRIFDGYMAETAFVDGQALDATSFGEFDSDSGIWKPIDISGLTFGNNGFYLEYKGTGTSANSSGIGADTSGNDLHFAVNGFTAADQSTDTCTNNFATLNPLI
;
A
#
# COMPACT_ATOMS: atom_id res chain seq x y z
N PRO A 1 -3.68 -13.06 -11.18
CA PRO A 1 -2.84 -13.70 -10.16
C PRO A 1 -2.81 -15.21 -10.35
N THR A 2 -1.68 -15.79 -9.98
CA THR A 2 -1.48 -17.25 -10.04
C THR A 2 -2.39 -17.94 -9.03
N LEU A 3 -2.57 -17.33 -7.87
CA LEU A 3 -3.50 -17.76 -6.82
C LEU A 3 -4.28 -16.55 -6.31
N ALA A 4 -5.53 -16.42 -6.74
CA ALA A 4 -6.41 -15.35 -6.27
C ALA A 4 -6.72 -15.41 -4.75
N THR A 5 -6.26 -16.47 -4.07
CA THR A 5 -6.45 -16.72 -2.64
C THR A 5 -5.31 -16.23 -1.76
N LYS A 6 -4.15 -15.86 -2.35
CA LYS A 6 -2.99 -15.35 -1.60
C LYS A 6 -2.32 -14.21 -2.33
N ASN A 7 -2.08 -13.12 -1.64
CA ASN A 7 -1.27 -12.00 -2.14
C ASN A 7 -0.89 -11.02 -1.03
N THR A 8 0.03 -10.13 -1.34
CA THR A 8 0.46 -9.08 -0.43
C THR A 8 0.60 -7.77 -1.18
N ILE A 9 0.18 -6.68 -0.54
CA ILE A 9 0.45 -5.30 -0.97
C ILE A 9 1.34 -4.66 0.08
N SER A 10 2.41 -4.02 -0.34
CA SER A 10 3.30 -3.21 0.51
C SER A 10 3.39 -1.80 -0.07
N LEU A 11 3.21 -0.79 0.78
CA LEU A 11 3.15 0.62 0.39
C LEU A 11 3.89 1.49 1.40
N TRP A 12 4.87 2.28 0.95
CA TRP A 12 5.42 3.38 1.71
C TRP A 12 4.79 4.69 1.25
N PHE A 13 4.32 5.51 2.19
CA PHE A 13 3.67 6.78 1.88
C PHE A 13 3.85 7.80 3.00
N LYS A 14 3.72 9.08 2.64
CA LYS A 14 3.68 10.21 3.57
C LYS A 14 2.56 11.15 3.14
N ARG A 15 1.63 11.45 4.04
CA ARG A 15 0.45 12.26 3.74
C ARG A 15 0.76 13.75 3.85
N SER A 16 0.19 14.57 2.96
CA SER A 16 0.26 16.04 3.05
C SER A 16 -1.06 16.66 3.51
N LYS A 17 -2.18 15.94 3.41
CA LYS A 17 -3.52 16.45 3.66
C LYS A 17 -4.45 15.43 4.32
N PHE A 18 -5.47 15.90 5.09
CA PHE A 18 -6.35 15.02 5.86
C PHE A 18 -7.85 15.24 5.63
N ASP A 19 -8.25 16.21 4.84
CA ASP A 19 -9.62 16.72 4.75
C ASP A 19 -10.51 16.02 3.72
N ALA A 20 -9.97 15.09 2.94
CA ALA A 20 -10.68 14.39 1.89
C ALA A 20 -10.51 12.86 1.97
N ASN A 21 -11.40 12.13 1.31
CA ASN A 21 -11.19 10.72 1.04
C ASN A 21 -9.98 10.56 0.11
N GLN A 22 -8.99 9.80 0.52
CA GLN A 22 -7.75 9.59 -0.24
C GLN A 22 -7.49 8.10 -0.38
N GLN A 23 -7.22 7.66 -1.58
CA GLN A 23 -7.04 6.25 -1.91
C GLN A 23 -5.58 5.96 -2.24
N LEU A 24 -4.97 5.04 -1.51
CA LEU A 24 -3.59 4.59 -1.77
C LEU A 24 -3.53 3.52 -2.85
N TYR A 25 -4.49 2.61 -2.82
CA TYR A 25 -4.55 1.45 -3.71
C TYR A 25 -6.00 1.11 -3.98
N THR A 26 -6.31 0.74 -5.20
CA THR A 26 -7.63 0.21 -5.57
C THR A 26 -7.55 -0.78 -6.72
N THR A 27 -8.49 -1.72 -6.74
CA THR A 27 -8.74 -2.60 -7.88
C THR A 27 -10.15 -2.40 -8.36
N ASN A 28 -10.37 -2.46 -9.67
CA ASN A 28 -11.66 -2.60 -10.33
C ASN A 28 -12.81 -1.84 -9.63
N ASN A 29 -12.79 -0.51 -9.65
CA ASN A 29 -13.85 0.34 -9.09
C ASN A 29 -14.16 0.13 -7.59
N ASN A 30 -13.12 -0.07 -6.78
CA ASN A 30 -13.18 -0.29 -5.32
C ASN A 30 -13.55 -1.71 -4.87
N ALA A 31 -13.37 -2.71 -5.68
CA ALA A 31 -13.55 -4.09 -5.24
C ALA A 31 -12.60 -4.43 -4.07
N ALA A 32 -11.32 -4.01 -4.18
CA ALA A 32 -10.40 -3.99 -3.04
C ALA A 32 -9.71 -2.64 -2.98
N ASN A 33 -9.52 -2.09 -1.78
CA ASN A 33 -8.91 -0.77 -1.65
C ASN A 33 -8.34 -0.48 -0.26
N ILE A 34 -7.35 0.42 -0.24
CA ILE A 34 -6.80 1.05 0.96
C ILE A 34 -7.13 2.54 0.87
N ILE A 35 -7.94 3.03 1.80
CA ILE A 35 -8.49 4.39 1.74
C ILE A 35 -8.42 5.08 3.11
N PHE A 36 -8.11 6.37 3.10
CA PHE A 36 -8.25 7.25 4.26
C PHE A 36 -9.56 8.05 4.24
N ASN A 37 -10.03 8.41 5.42
CA ASN A 37 -11.16 9.33 5.65
C ASN A 37 -12.48 8.88 5.03
N ARG A 38 -12.73 7.58 4.87
CA ARG A 38 -14.01 7.14 4.31
C ARG A 38 -15.17 7.68 5.14
N SER A 39 -16.08 8.38 4.49
CA SER A 39 -17.31 8.86 5.09
C SER A 39 -18.12 7.71 5.70
N GLY A 40 -18.44 7.80 6.99
CA GLY A 40 -19.20 6.78 7.75
C GLY A 40 -18.36 5.82 8.58
N ALA A 41 -17.04 5.80 8.44
CA ALA A 41 -16.18 4.90 9.23
C ALA A 41 -15.67 5.51 10.54
N SER A 42 -15.46 6.80 10.59
CA SER A 42 -15.24 7.63 11.79
C SER A 42 -14.97 9.08 11.40
N THR A 43 -15.02 9.97 12.38
CA THR A 43 -14.65 11.40 12.20
C THR A 43 -13.14 11.55 12.32
N GLY A 44 -12.40 11.56 11.20
CA GLY A 44 -10.96 11.83 11.23
C GLY A 44 -10.13 11.03 10.23
N PRO A 45 -8.81 11.23 10.20
CA PRO A 45 -7.89 10.63 9.24
C PRO A 45 -7.57 9.16 9.59
N THR A 46 -8.59 8.32 9.66
CA THR A 46 -8.48 6.88 9.87
C THR A 46 -8.29 6.13 8.55
N ALA A 47 -7.71 4.94 8.59
CA ALA A 47 -7.60 4.06 7.44
C ALA A 47 -8.68 2.98 7.43
N ALA A 48 -9.10 2.63 6.24
CA ALA A 48 -10.00 1.51 5.98
C ALA A 48 -9.39 0.62 4.90
N PHE A 49 -9.44 -0.68 5.17
CA PHE A 49 -8.89 -1.71 4.30
C PHE A 49 -10.03 -2.60 3.82
N TYR A 50 -10.17 -2.73 2.52
CA TYR A 50 -11.25 -3.49 1.90
C TYR A 50 -10.72 -4.57 0.99
N THR A 51 -11.42 -5.69 1.00
CA THR A 51 -11.35 -6.74 -0.01
C THR A 51 -12.72 -6.84 -0.70
N ASN A 52 -12.88 -7.66 -1.71
CA ASN A 52 -14.19 -7.85 -2.36
C ASN A 52 -15.31 -8.25 -1.39
N SER A 53 -14.98 -8.93 -0.31
CA SER A 53 -15.96 -9.48 0.65
C SER A 53 -15.56 -9.29 2.11
N GLY A 54 -14.53 -8.48 2.38
CA GLY A 54 -14.04 -8.21 3.73
C GLY A 54 -13.70 -6.75 3.96
N GLN A 55 -13.65 -6.35 5.22
CA GLN A 55 -13.21 -5.02 5.63
C GLN A 55 -12.59 -5.02 7.01
N LEU A 56 -11.59 -4.17 7.21
CA LEU A 56 -11.00 -3.83 8.49
C LEU A 56 -10.99 -2.32 8.64
N LEU A 57 -11.72 -1.79 9.61
CA LEU A 57 -11.85 -0.35 9.88
C LEU A 57 -11.17 -0.02 11.19
N GLY A 58 -10.03 0.66 11.13
CA GLY A 58 -9.25 0.98 12.31
C GLY A 58 -9.67 2.28 13.01
N PRO A 59 -9.51 2.36 14.34
CA PRO A 59 -9.71 3.60 15.10
C PRO A 59 -8.51 4.54 15.03
N ARG A 60 -7.34 4.05 14.60
CA ARG A 60 -6.09 4.80 14.60
C ARG A 60 -6.17 6.02 13.69
N LEU A 61 -5.70 7.15 14.21
CA LEU A 61 -5.65 8.42 13.48
C LEU A 61 -4.24 8.63 12.90
N TYR A 62 -4.16 8.81 11.59
CA TYR A 62 -2.91 9.04 10.85
C TYR A 62 -2.77 10.54 10.56
N ARG A 63 -2.23 11.29 11.53
CA ARG A 63 -2.17 12.77 11.52
C ARG A 63 -0.77 13.33 11.26
N ASP A 64 0.25 12.50 11.24
CA ASP A 64 1.61 12.95 10.99
C ASP A 64 1.84 13.16 9.49
N THR A 65 2.14 14.41 9.11
CA THR A 65 2.51 14.77 7.73
C THR A 65 4.00 14.75 7.49
N SER A 66 4.82 14.56 8.52
CA SER A 66 6.28 14.61 8.43
C SER A 66 6.90 13.22 8.33
N ALA A 67 6.22 12.19 8.85
CA ALA A 67 6.73 10.83 8.91
C ALA A 67 6.27 9.98 7.73
N TRP A 68 7.18 9.19 7.19
CA TRP A 68 6.84 8.08 6.31
C TRP A 68 6.14 6.98 7.10
N MET A 69 5.13 6.40 6.50
CA MET A 69 4.39 5.26 7.04
C MET A 69 4.44 4.10 6.07
N HIS A 70 4.48 2.91 6.61
CA HIS A 70 4.47 1.67 5.84
C HIS A 70 3.20 0.87 6.16
N PHE A 71 2.45 0.51 5.13
CA PHE A 71 1.36 -0.44 5.22
C PHE A 71 1.71 -1.72 4.48
N VAL A 72 1.51 -2.86 5.14
CA VAL A 72 1.50 -4.17 4.51
C VAL A 72 0.13 -4.81 4.72
N PHE A 73 -0.42 -5.29 3.63
CA PHE A 73 -1.74 -5.85 3.54
C PHE A 73 -1.61 -7.28 3.04
N ALA A 74 -1.67 -8.24 3.94
CA ALA A 74 -1.48 -9.65 3.66
C ALA A 74 -2.81 -10.39 3.60
N PHE A 75 -3.04 -11.08 2.50
CA PHE A 75 -4.27 -11.83 2.24
C PHE A 75 -3.95 -13.30 2.01
N ASP A 76 -4.62 -14.19 2.77
CA ASP A 76 -4.59 -15.64 2.60
C ASP A 76 -5.95 -16.24 2.97
N SER A 77 -6.85 -16.34 2.02
CA SER A 77 -8.18 -16.88 2.28
C SER A 77 -8.21 -18.39 2.53
N THR A 78 -7.11 -19.10 2.33
CA THR A 78 -7.04 -20.55 2.62
C THR A 78 -7.03 -20.86 4.13
N GLN A 79 -6.79 -19.85 4.97
CA GLN A 79 -6.71 -20.00 6.42
C GLN A 79 -8.04 -20.44 7.02
N GLY A 80 -7.99 -21.44 7.93
CA GLY A 80 -9.17 -21.92 8.65
C GLY A 80 -9.76 -20.86 9.59
N THR A 81 -8.89 -20.11 10.29
CA THR A 81 -9.29 -19.01 11.17
C THR A 81 -9.53 -17.75 10.38
N ALA A 82 -10.73 -17.17 10.49
CA ALA A 82 -11.15 -16.01 9.71
C ALA A 82 -10.19 -14.80 9.86
N ALA A 83 -9.75 -14.50 11.09
CA ALA A 83 -8.83 -13.38 11.37
C ALA A 83 -7.44 -13.55 10.72
N ASN A 84 -7.05 -14.76 10.36
CA ASN A 84 -5.79 -15.01 9.68
C ASN A 84 -5.88 -14.86 8.13
N ARG A 85 -7.09 -14.67 7.59
CA ARG A 85 -7.29 -14.55 6.14
C ARG A 85 -6.94 -13.17 5.59
N PHE A 86 -6.89 -12.19 6.48
CA PHE A 86 -6.71 -10.81 6.10
C PHE A 86 -6.02 -10.05 7.25
N LYS A 87 -4.76 -9.70 7.08
CA LYS A 87 -3.95 -9.01 8.07
C LYS A 87 -3.40 -7.70 7.54
N VAL A 88 -3.27 -6.74 8.42
CA VAL A 88 -2.68 -5.44 8.14
C VAL A 88 -1.52 -5.21 9.10
N TYR A 89 -0.40 -4.76 8.58
CA TYR A 89 0.73 -4.32 9.38
C TYR A 89 0.98 -2.83 9.13
N ILE A 90 1.34 -2.13 10.19
CA ILE A 90 1.63 -0.69 10.16
C ILE A 90 3.00 -0.48 10.79
N ASN A 91 3.95 0.02 10.01
CA ASN A 91 5.33 0.22 10.44
C ASN A 91 5.89 -1.03 11.15
N GLY A 92 5.76 -2.19 10.54
CA GLY A 92 6.29 -3.45 11.02
C GLY A 92 5.44 -4.20 12.06
N VAL A 93 4.39 -3.57 12.60
CA VAL A 93 3.57 -4.15 13.67
C VAL A 93 2.18 -4.53 13.14
N GLU A 94 1.71 -5.76 13.43
CA GLU A 94 0.36 -6.19 13.09
C GLU A 94 -0.68 -5.31 13.82
N GLU A 95 -1.59 -4.71 13.04
CA GLU A 95 -2.72 -3.97 13.59
C GLU A 95 -3.85 -4.95 13.93
N THR A 96 -4.22 -4.99 15.19
CA THR A 96 -5.26 -5.90 15.72
C THR A 96 -6.47 -5.15 16.27
N SER A 97 -6.38 -3.82 16.38
CA SER A 97 -7.45 -2.98 16.90
C SER A 97 -8.30 -2.43 15.76
N PHE A 98 -9.50 -2.95 15.61
CA PHE A 98 -10.46 -2.51 14.59
C PHE A 98 -11.83 -2.23 15.20
N ASN A 99 -12.47 -1.13 14.76
CA ASN A 99 -13.84 -0.78 15.14
C ASN A 99 -14.87 -1.67 14.44
N ASN A 100 -14.53 -2.15 13.27
CA ASN A 100 -15.39 -3.03 12.47
C ASN A 100 -14.51 -4.01 11.70
N THR A 101 -14.88 -5.28 11.75
CA THR A 101 -14.21 -6.36 11.04
C THR A 101 -15.22 -7.20 10.29
N ALA A 102 -14.93 -7.47 9.03
CA ALA A 102 -15.57 -8.51 8.24
C ALA A 102 -14.47 -9.25 7.48
N TYR A 103 -14.27 -10.50 7.79
CA TYR A 103 -13.26 -11.31 7.13
C TYR A 103 -13.87 -12.04 5.93
N PRO A 104 -13.11 -12.19 4.82
CA PRO A 104 -13.57 -12.92 3.65
C PRO A 104 -13.86 -14.39 4.00
N ALA A 105 -14.74 -15.02 3.21
CA ALA A 105 -14.96 -16.46 3.31
C ALA A 105 -13.67 -17.23 3.03
N GLN A 106 -13.59 -18.47 3.54
CA GLN A 106 -12.48 -19.35 3.20
C GLN A 106 -12.49 -19.64 1.70
N GLU A 107 -11.31 -19.72 1.09
CA GLU A 107 -11.08 -19.89 -0.37
C GLU A 107 -11.68 -18.76 -1.24
N ALA A 108 -12.08 -17.64 -0.67
CA ALA A 108 -12.52 -16.49 -1.44
C ALA A 108 -11.37 -15.91 -2.29
N SER A 109 -11.66 -15.63 -3.55
CA SER A 109 -10.73 -14.92 -4.43
C SER A 109 -10.75 -13.43 -4.15
N GLN A 110 -9.57 -12.82 -4.01
CA GLN A 110 -9.45 -11.40 -3.64
C GLN A 110 -8.19 -10.76 -4.25
N LEU A 111 -8.18 -9.44 -4.33
CA LEU A 111 -7.07 -8.56 -4.67
C LEU A 111 -6.35 -8.94 -5.99
N GLY A 112 -6.49 -8.14 -7.01
CA GLY A 112 -5.78 -8.34 -8.27
C GLY A 112 -6.20 -9.59 -9.05
N VAL A 113 -7.49 -9.93 -9.04
CA VAL A 113 -8.03 -10.99 -9.91
C VAL A 113 -7.68 -10.67 -11.36
N ASN A 114 -7.30 -11.70 -12.12
CA ASN A 114 -6.91 -11.55 -13.53
C ASN A 114 -7.92 -10.69 -14.31
N GLY A 115 -7.42 -9.71 -15.05
CA GLY A 115 -8.22 -8.75 -15.82
C GLY A 115 -8.75 -7.56 -15.02
N GLN A 116 -8.38 -7.38 -13.76
CA GLN A 116 -8.72 -6.18 -13.00
C GLN A 116 -7.65 -5.09 -13.17
N GLU A 117 -8.11 -3.88 -13.40
CA GLU A 117 -7.26 -2.70 -13.37
C GLU A 117 -6.81 -2.40 -11.94
N ILE A 118 -5.53 -2.11 -11.76
CA ILE A 118 -4.94 -1.64 -10.51
C ILE A 118 -4.63 -0.16 -10.65
N GLN A 119 -4.99 0.62 -9.64
CA GLN A 119 -4.70 2.04 -9.56
C GLN A 119 -4.06 2.37 -8.22
N ILE A 120 -3.02 3.20 -8.27
CA ILE A 120 -2.23 3.64 -7.13
C ILE A 120 -2.40 5.14 -6.96
N GLY A 121 -2.68 5.60 -5.74
CA GLY A 121 -2.89 7.01 -5.42
C GLY A 121 -4.23 7.59 -5.90
N THR A 122 -5.13 6.79 -6.47
CA THR A 122 -6.42 7.24 -6.97
C THR A 122 -7.40 6.08 -7.14
N ARG A 123 -8.58 6.35 -7.70
CA ARG A 123 -9.48 5.32 -8.26
C ARG A 123 -9.94 5.68 -9.68
N ALA A 124 -10.68 4.75 -10.33
CA ALA A 124 -11.03 4.77 -11.76
C ALA A 124 -11.57 6.10 -12.31
N ASN A 125 -12.25 6.88 -11.50
CA ASN A 125 -12.81 8.17 -11.90
C ASN A 125 -11.88 9.35 -11.59
N TYR A 126 -10.62 9.09 -11.21
CA TYR A 126 -9.66 10.11 -10.74
C TYR A 126 -10.22 11.00 -9.63
N ASP A 127 -11.14 10.48 -8.83
CA ASP A 127 -11.57 11.06 -7.57
C ASP A 127 -10.83 10.39 -6.40
N ARG A 128 -10.87 10.93 -5.19
CA ARG A 128 -10.16 10.44 -4.02
C ARG A 128 -8.64 10.36 -4.23
N ILE A 129 -8.09 11.32 -4.95
CA ILE A 129 -6.66 11.40 -5.22
C ILE A 129 -5.91 11.47 -3.89
N PHE A 130 -4.87 10.67 -3.78
CA PHE A 130 -3.95 10.74 -2.64
C PHE A 130 -3.11 12.01 -2.74
N ASP A 131 -3.10 12.78 -1.69
CA ASP A 131 -2.30 14.01 -1.56
C ASP A 131 -1.16 13.74 -0.58
N GLY A 132 0.04 13.57 -1.13
CA GLY A 132 1.22 13.17 -0.37
C GLY A 132 2.31 12.57 -1.26
N TYR A 133 3.22 11.87 -0.63
CA TYR A 133 4.34 11.19 -1.28
C TYR A 133 4.16 9.68 -1.18
N MET A 134 4.62 8.97 -2.19
CA MET A 134 4.69 7.50 -2.22
C MET A 134 6.09 7.06 -2.59
N ALA A 135 6.54 6.00 -1.96
CA ALA A 135 7.80 5.32 -2.26
C ALA A 135 7.55 3.82 -2.18
N GLU A 136 8.28 3.04 -2.96
CA GLU A 136 8.29 1.59 -2.88
C GLU A 136 6.90 0.95 -2.74
N THR A 137 6.20 0.79 -3.84
CA THR A 137 4.94 0.07 -3.88
C THR A 137 5.14 -1.30 -4.49
N ALA A 138 4.82 -2.35 -3.74
CA ALA A 138 4.94 -3.73 -4.19
C ALA A 138 3.62 -4.48 -4.11
N PHE A 139 3.36 -5.31 -5.10
CA PHE A 139 2.33 -6.34 -5.07
C PHE A 139 3.00 -7.70 -5.28
N VAL A 140 2.77 -8.62 -4.36
CA VAL A 140 3.28 -10.00 -4.43
C VAL A 140 2.13 -10.95 -4.69
N ASP A 141 2.16 -11.60 -5.85
CA ASP A 141 1.15 -12.57 -6.29
C ASP A 141 1.48 -13.97 -5.75
N GLY A 142 0.49 -14.62 -5.15
CA GLY A 142 0.58 -16.01 -4.69
C GLY A 142 1.15 -16.21 -3.29
N GLN A 143 1.53 -15.14 -2.59
CA GLN A 143 2.09 -15.22 -1.24
C GLN A 143 1.44 -14.19 -0.30
N ALA A 144 1.18 -14.61 0.95
CA ALA A 144 0.80 -13.73 2.04
C ALA A 144 2.02 -13.54 2.95
N LEU A 145 2.71 -12.41 2.79
CA LEU A 145 3.94 -12.06 3.50
C LEU A 145 3.62 -11.07 4.62
N ASP A 146 4.36 -11.16 5.72
CA ASP A 146 4.30 -10.18 6.78
C ASP A 146 5.19 -8.95 6.51
N ALA A 147 5.19 -7.98 7.42
CA ALA A 147 5.91 -6.74 7.25
C ALA A 147 7.44 -6.93 7.19
N THR A 148 7.99 -7.97 7.82
CA THR A 148 9.45 -8.20 7.87
C THR A 148 10.03 -8.59 6.52
N SER A 149 9.18 -8.97 5.56
CA SER A 149 9.56 -9.19 4.16
C SER A 149 9.84 -7.88 3.40
N PHE A 150 9.48 -6.72 3.95
CA PHE A 150 9.54 -5.40 3.28
C PHE A 150 10.29 -4.35 4.10
N GLY A 151 10.58 -4.63 5.36
CA GLY A 151 11.25 -3.69 6.23
C GLY A 151 11.82 -4.36 7.47
N GLU A 152 12.56 -3.57 8.24
CA GLU A 152 13.15 -3.99 9.51
C GLU A 152 13.17 -2.84 10.51
N PHE A 153 13.26 -3.16 11.78
CA PHE A 153 13.56 -2.17 12.80
C PHE A 153 15.07 -1.90 12.82
N ASP A 154 15.45 -0.65 12.66
CA ASP A 154 16.83 -0.23 12.79
C ASP A 154 17.33 -0.52 14.20
N SER A 155 18.48 -1.21 14.32
CA SER A 155 19.00 -1.69 15.60
C SER A 155 19.39 -0.58 16.56
N ASP A 156 19.77 0.59 16.04
CA ASP A 156 20.28 1.69 16.84
C ASP A 156 19.17 2.65 17.27
N SER A 157 18.23 2.95 16.35
CA SER A 157 17.15 3.91 16.57
C SER A 157 15.80 3.28 16.93
N GLY A 158 15.61 2.00 16.64
CA GLY A 158 14.32 1.32 16.76
C GLY A 158 13.28 1.80 15.75
N ILE A 159 13.66 2.58 14.74
CA ILE A 159 12.76 3.10 13.71
C ILE A 159 12.56 2.03 12.63
N TRP A 160 11.32 1.87 12.20
CA TRP A 160 10.98 1.00 11.07
C TRP A 160 11.46 1.61 9.76
N LYS A 161 12.25 0.88 8.98
CA LYS A 161 12.83 1.31 7.70
C LYS A 161 12.65 0.23 6.62
N PRO A 162 12.66 0.60 5.33
CA PRO A 162 12.62 -0.38 4.24
C PRO A 162 13.91 -1.20 4.17
N ILE A 163 13.78 -2.40 3.62
CA ILE A 163 14.90 -3.25 3.20
C ILE A 163 14.89 -3.39 1.69
N ASP A 164 15.99 -3.86 1.10
CA ASP A 164 16.04 -4.22 -0.31
C ASP A 164 15.17 -5.46 -0.56
N ILE A 165 14.12 -5.29 -1.36
CA ILE A 165 13.18 -6.35 -1.73
C ILE A 165 13.35 -6.84 -3.17
N SER A 166 14.39 -6.40 -3.88
CA SER A 166 14.67 -6.81 -5.27
C SER A 166 14.83 -8.32 -5.45
N GLY A 167 15.20 -9.02 -4.37
CA GLY A 167 15.33 -10.49 -4.33
C GLY A 167 14.04 -11.25 -4.03
N LEU A 168 12.89 -10.58 -3.82
CA LEU A 168 11.63 -11.27 -3.59
C LEU A 168 11.11 -11.94 -4.88
N THR A 169 10.41 -13.04 -4.68
CA THR A 169 9.62 -13.65 -5.77
C THR A 169 8.25 -12.98 -5.83
N PHE A 170 8.03 -12.10 -6.81
CA PHE A 170 6.79 -11.33 -6.93
C PHE A 170 5.61 -12.13 -7.50
N GLY A 171 5.85 -13.35 -8.01
CA GLY A 171 4.84 -14.15 -8.72
C GLY A 171 4.59 -13.61 -10.13
N ASN A 172 3.67 -14.24 -10.88
CA ASN A 172 3.48 -13.93 -12.31
C ASN A 172 2.83 -12.57 -12.58
N ASN A 173 2.05 -12.05 -11.64
CA ASN A 173 1.33 -10.77 -11.78
C ASN A 173 1.73 -9.78 -10.69
N GLY A 174 2.82 -10.05 -9.98
CA GLY A 174 3.38 -9.11 -9.01
C GLY A 174 4.15 -8.00 -9.69
N PHE A 175 4.33 -6.89 -9.00
CA PHE A 175 5.12 -5.75 -9.46
C PHE A 175 5.86 -5.08 -8.30
N TYR A 176 6.92 -4.34 -8.64
CA TYR A 176 7.64 -3.49 -7.69
C TYR A 176 7.93 -2.13 -8.33
N LEU A 177 7.34 -1.08 -7.78
CA LEU A 177 7.48 0.28 -8.25
C LEU A 177 8.35 1.08 -7.29
N GLU A 178 9.52 1.47 -7.76
CA GLU A 178 10.48 2.28 -6.99
C GLU A 178 10.35 3.79 -7.26
N TYR A 179 9.56 4.18 -8.28
CA TYR A 179 9.32 5.57 -8.72
C TYR A 179 10.60 6.35 -9.11
N LYS A 180 11.65 5.65 -9.54
CA LYS A 180 12.96 6.23 -9.91
C LYS A 180 13.02 6.75 -11.34
N GLY A 181 12.17 6.25 -12.23
CA GLY A 181 12.10 6.69 -13.63
C GLY A 181 11.59 8.12 -13.76
N THR A 182 11.73 8.73 -14.95
CA THR A 182 11.34 10.12 -15.19
C THR A 182 10.29 10.30 -16.28
N GLY A 183 10.01 9.26 -17.06
CA GLY A 183 8.99 9.25 -18.10
C GLY A 183 7.58 9.06 -17.54
N THR A 184 6.56 9.42 -18.32
CA THR A 184 5.14 9.28 -17.93
C THR A 184 4.46 8.05 -18.54
N SER A 185 5.10 7.43 -19.52
CA SER A 185 4.58 6.24 -20.21
C SER A 185 4.82 4.96 -19.40
N ALA A 186 3.98 3.95 -19.65
CA ALA A 186 4.14 2.60 -19.08
C ALA A 186 5.30 1.87 -19.76
N ASN A 187 6.52 2.11 -19.32
CA ASN A 187 7.74 1.46 -19.79
C ASN A 187 8.84 1.51 -18.71
N SER A 188 9.97 0.86 -18.95
CA SER A 188 11.08 0.72 -18.00
C SER A 188 11.81 2.04 -17.64
N SER A 189 11.56 3.14 -18.34
CA SER A 189 12.07 4.48 -18.00
C SER A 189 11.03 5.39 -17.37
N GLY A 190 9.80 4.91 -17.20
CA GLY A 190 8.70 5.66 -16.59
C GLY A 190 8.80 5.77 -15.08
N ILE A 191 8.14 6.77 -14.49
CA ILE A 191 7.98 6.88 -13.02
C ILE A 191 7.32 5.61 -12.45
N GLY A 192 6.36 5.02 -13.19
CA GLY A 192 5.69 3.77 -12.84
C GLY A 192 6.38 2.52 -13.40
N ALA A 193 7.71 2.54 -13.59
CA ALA A 193 8.46 1.38 -14.03
C ALA A 193 8.40 0.25 -13.00
N ASP A 194 8.04 -0.94 -13.46
CA ASP A 194 8.10 -2.16 -12.67
C ASP A 194 9.51 -2.75 -12.72
N THR A 195 10.10 -3.01 -11.56
CA THR A 195 11.44 -3.60 -11.40
C THR A 195 11.39 -5.02 -10.85
N SER A 196 10.20 -5.64 -10.75
CA SER A 196 10.02 -7.02 -10.28
C SER A 196 10.53 -8.09 -11.27
N GLY A 197 10.75 -7.71 -12.53
CA GLY A 197 11.07 -8.62 -13.63
C GLY A 197 9.85 -9.09 -14.45
N ASN A 198 8.63 -8.65 -14.11
CA ASN A 198 7.40 -9.03 -14.82
C ASN A 198 6.98 -8.03 -15.91
N ASP A 199 7.69 -6.89 -16.03
CA ASP A 199 7.42 -5.82 -17.01
C ASP A 199 5.98 -5.25 -16.92
N LEU A 200 5.38 -5.24 -15.73
CA LEU A 200 4.05 -4.70 -15.46
C LEU A 200 4.12 -3.19 -15.17
N HIS A 201 4.61 -2.43 -16.13
CA HIS A 201 4.79 -0.99 -15.99
C HIS A 201 3.47 -0.23 -15.92
N PHE A 202 3.42 0.82 -15.08
CA PHE A 202 2.27 1.71 -14.92
C PHE A 202 2.48 3.01 -15.67
N ALA A 203 1.47 3.44 -16.41
CA ALA A 203 1.40 4.81 -16.89
C ALA A 203 1.06 5.75 -15.73
N VAL A 204 1.66 6.93 -15.68
CA VAL A 204 1.34 7.94 -14.67
C VAL A 204 0.43 9.01 -15.26
N ASN A 205 -0.47 9.52 -14.44
CA ASN A 205 -1.39 10.58 -14.81
C ASN A 205 -1.26 11.75 -13.82
N GLY A 206 -1.00 12.95 -14.34
CA GLY A 206 -0.85 14.15 -13.54
C GLY A 206 0.51 14.33 -12.86
N PHE A 207 1.47 13.42 -13.09
CA PHE A 207 2.83 13.50 -12.55
C PHE A 207 3.86 13.69 -13.67
N THR A 208 4.93 14.38 -13.33
CA THR A 208 6.12 14.57 -14.16
C THR A 208 7.38 14.36 -13.31
N ALA A 209 8.56 14.38 -13.91
CA ALA A 209 9.81 14.30 -13.15
C ALA A 209 9.99 15.45 -12.15
N ALA A 210 9.30 16.59 -12.35
CA ALA A 210 9.34 17.71 -11.41
C ALA A 210 8.62 17.43 -10.08
N ASP A 211 7.75 16.40 -10.04
CA ASP A 211 7.02 16.01 -8.85
C ASP A 211 7.78 14.98 -7.99
N GLN A 212 8.94 14.51 -8.47
CA GLN A 212 9.80 13.63 -7.68
C GLN A 212 10.52 14.39 -6.57
N SER A 213 10.60 13.76 -5.40
CA SER A 213 11.31 14.28 -4.24
C SER A 213 12.50 13.39 -3.89
N THR A 214 13.55 14.00 -3.34
CA THR A 214 14.69 13.27 -2.75
C THR A 214 14.39 12.79 -1.32
N ASP A 215 13.27 13.18 -0.75
CA ASP A 215 12.79 12.68 0.54
C ASP A 215 12.28 11.25 0.37
N THR A 216 12.91 10.30 1.04
CA THR A 216 12.65 8.87 0.91
C THR A 216 12.34 8.24 2.25
N CYS A 217 11.65 7.11 2.24
CA CYS A 217 11.32 6.35 3.44
C CYS A 217 12.56 5.79 4.19
N THR A 218 13.73 5.74 3.54
CA THR A 218 15.00 5.35 4.18
C THR A 218 15.51 6.37 5.18
N ASN A 219 15.06 7.63 5.09
CA ASN A 219 15.47 8.75 5.95
C ASN A 219 14.38 9.14 6.95
N ASN A 220 13.57 8.19 7.39
CA ASN A 220 12.44 8.42 8.28
C ASN A 220 12.86 8.64 9.74
N PHE A 221 13.78 9.55 9.99
CA PHE A 221 14.22 9.92 11.34
C PHE A 221 13.32 11.01 11.92
N ALA A 222 13.07 10.94 13.24
CA ALA A 222 12.45 12.03 13.97
C ALA A 222 13.37 13.25 13.92
N THR A 223 12.96 14.29 13.21
CA THR A 223 13.68 15.56 13.17
C THR A 223 13.03 16.55 14.10
N LEU A 224 13.83 17.21 14.96
CA LEU A 224 13.37 18.41 15.65
C LEU A 224 13.14 19.49 14.59
N ASN A 225 11.92 20.02 14.51
CA ASN A 225 11.66 21.17 13.65
C ASN A 225 12.37 22.40 14.23
N PRO A 226 13.41 22.91 13.57
CA PRO A 226 14.15 24.07 14.09
C PRO A 226 13.43 25.40 13.86
N LEU A 227 12.25 25.37 13.24
CA LEU A 227 11.42 26.55 13.01
C LEU A 227 10.49 26.78 14.22
N ILE A 228 11.06 27.32 15.28
CA ILE A 228 10.32 27.95 16.36
C ILE A 228 10.60 29.45 16.29
#